data_5ecd6024319bfde1d1a29c2f08f5d23d
#
_entry.id   5ecd6024319bfde1d1a29c2f08f5d23d
#
_cell.length_a   1.000
_cell.length_b   1.000
_cell.length_c   1.000
_cell.angle_alpha   90.00
_cell.angle_beta   90.00
_cell.angle_gamma   90.00
#
_symmetry.space_group_name_H-M   'P 1'
#
loop_
_entity.id
_entity.type
_entity.pdbx_description
1 polymer ?
#
loop_
_entity_poly.entity_id
_entity_poly.type
_entity_poly.pdbx_seq_one_letter_code
_entity_poly.pdbx_strand_id
1 'polypeptide(L)'
;KNGGFLIGAGIEMLSMKPRKEAIGGNGKRFKVDERITTLSYEAHMKYTNKDWFIGAKSVLGSNLTQASGLGGFGIESIDERTGEQKYTPIRVSSSWFNLVYGKKWKPGIFVGYAKNLGTSDELYAPNGKAQLYGTGTNLDQLVTAGAELTYNVPHWKFGLEYTLSTAWYGSLNPMNGKIKNAHAVCNNRIVAVAMFMF
;
A
#
# COMPACT_ATOMS: atom_id res chain seq x y z
N LYS A 1 15.34 -31.41 10.22
CA LYS A 1 14.45 -31.07 9.09
C LYS A 1 15.22 -30.15 8.16
N ASN A 2 15.25 -30.50 6.88
CA ASN A 2 15.84 -29.67 5.82
C ASN A 2 15.02 -28.37 5.73
N GLY A 3 15.66 -27.29 5.28
CA GLY A 3 14.97 -26.01 5.07
C GLY A 3 13.93 -26.13 3.95
N GLY A 4 12.90 -25.27 3.99
CA GLY A 4 11.90 -25.11 2.93
C GLY A 4 12.13 -23.80 2.19
N PHE A 5 12.02 -23.85 0.85
CA PHE A 5 12.00 -22.68 -0.02
C PHE A 5 10.65 -22.61 -0.74
N LEU A 6 10.08 -21.43 -0.79
CA LEU A 6 8.84 -21.14 -1.51
C LEU A 6 9.05 -19.90 -2.36
N ILE A 7 8.60 -19.94 -3.58
CA ILE A 7 8.48 -18.78 -4.47
C ILE A 7 7.07 -18.78 -5.06
N GLY A 8 6.50 -17.62 -5.22
CA GLY A 8 5.16 -17.47 -5.79
C GLY A 8 5.02 -16.13 -6.50
N ALA A 9 4.05 -16.10 -7.40
CA ALA A 9 3.60 -14.89 -8.08
C ALA A 9 2.08 -14.92 -8.20
N GLY A 10 1.46 -13.76 -8.26
CA GLY A 10 0.02 -13.61 -8.37
C GLY A 10 -0.37 -12.43 -9.25
N ILE A 11 -1.57 -12.52 -9.81
CA ILE A 11 -2.24 -11.44 -10.53
C ILE A 11 -3.62 -11.28 -9.92
N GLU A 12 -3.98 -10.04 -9.63
CA GLU A 12 -5.31 -9.66 -9.15
C GLU A 12 -5.95 -8.71 -10.15
N MET A 13 -7.22 -8.94 -10.45
CA MET A 13 -8.07 -8.00 -11.19
C MET A 13 -9.20 -7.54 -10.27
N LEU A 14 -9.28 -6.22 -10.06
CA LEU A 14 -10.34 -5.58 -9.31
C LEU A 14 -11.20 -4.75 -10.26
N SER A 15 -12.52 -4.95 -10.24
CA SER A 15 -13.47 -4.11 -10.96
C SER A 15 -14.53 -3.61 -9.99
N MET A 16 -14.61 -2.29 -9.81
CA MET A 16 -15.57 -1.67 -8.89
C MET A 16 -16.34 -0.56 -9.59
N LYS A 17 -17.55 -0.31 -9.10
CA LYS A 17 -18.41 0.79 -9.53
C LYS A 17 -18.46 1.83 -8.41
N PRO A 18 -17.76 2.96 -8.53
CA PRO A 18 -17.66 3.95 -7.44
C PRO A 18 -19.00 4.63 -7.12
N ARG A 19 -19.86 4.82 -8.12
CA ARG A 19 -21.16 5.51 -7.97
C ARG A 19 -22.26 4.78 -8.72
N LYS A 20 -23.48 4.83 -8.20
CA LYS A 20 -24.69 4.30 -8.85
C LYS A 20 -25.49 5.36 -9.59
N GLU A 21 -25.40 6.60 -9.13
CA GLU A 21 -26.12 7.75 -9.65
C GLU A 21 -25.24 8.99 -9.67
N ALA A 22 -25.53 9.91 -10.57
CA ALA A 22 -24.96 11.24 -10.64
C ALA A 22 -26.04 12.30 -10.84
N ILE A 23 -25.73 13.55 -10.55
CA ILE A 23 -26.58 14.70 -10.82
C ILE A 23 -25.98 15.45 -12.01
N GLY A 24 -26.74 15.54 -13.09
CA GLY A 24 -26.33 16.27 -14.28
C GLY A 24 -26.48 17.78 -14.12
N GLY A 25 -25.95 18.54 -15.08
CA GLY A 25 -25.96 20.00 -15.09
C GLY A 25 -27.37 20.63 -15.05
N ASN A 26 -28.40 19.87 -15.42
CA ASN A 26 -29.79 20.27 -15.33
C ASN A 26 -30.48 19.95 -13.98
N GLY A 27 -29.72 19.48 -12.98
CA GLY A 27 -30.18 19.06 -11.66
C GLY A 27 -30.93 17.72 -11.63
N LYS A 28 -31.08 17.00 -12.78
CA LYS A 28 -31.70 15.68 -12.82
C LYS A 28 -30.72 14.58 -12.39
N ARG A 29 -31.27 13.53 -11.78
CA ARG A 29 -30.50 12.31 -11.46
C ARG A 29 -30.43 11.39 -12.67
N PHE A 30 -29.25 10.87 -12.91
CA PHE A 30 -28.98 9.88 -13.95
C PHE A 30 -28.36 8.64 -13.30
N LYS A 31 -28.79 7.47 -13.75
CA LYS A 31 -28.11 6.21 -13.45
C LYS A 31 -26.80 6.21 -14.21
N VAL A 32 -25.70 5.89 -13.53
CA VAL A 32 -24.35 5.80 -14.12
C VAL A 32 -23.81 4.38 -13.98
N ASP A 33 -23.01 3.97 -14.95
CA ASP A 33 -22.50 2.60 -15.04
C ASP A 33 -20.96 2.52 -15.14
N GLU A 34 -20.29 3.67 -15.06
CA GLU A 34 -18.83 3.72 -15.16
C GLU A 34 -18.15 2.88 -14.07
N ARG A 35 -17.17 2.14 -14.49
CA ARG A 35 -16.40 1.22 -13.63
C ARG A 35 -14.92 1.53 -13.72
N ILE A 36 -14.22 1.35 -12.62
CA ILE A 36 -12.77 1.34 -12.59
C ILE A 36 -12.30 -0.11 -12.49
N THR A 37 -11.51 -0.55 -13.48
CA THR A 37 -10.92 -1.89 -13.49
C THR A 37 -9.41 -1.77 -13.43
N THR A 38 -8.78 -2.47 -12.49
CA THR A 38 -7.36 -2.40 -12.22
C THR A 38 -6.75 -3.79 -12.19
N LEU A 39 -5.47 -3.87 -12.57
CA LEU A 39 -4.64 -5.06 -12.46
C LEU A 39 -3.52 -4.80 -11.46
N SER A 40 -3.21 -5.81 -10.67
CA SER A 40 -2.09 -5.81 -9.74
C SER A 40 -1.31 -7.12 -9.88
N TYR A 41 0.00 -7.02 -9.74
CA TYR A 41 0.94 -8.12 -9.83
C TYR A 41 1.70 -8.23 -8.52
N GLU A 42 1.95 -9.45 -8.08
CA GLU A 42 2.78 -9.68 -6.92
C GLU A 42 3.77 -10.81 -7.18
N ALA A 43 4.92 -10.72 -6.53
CA ALA A 43 5.89 -11.80 -6.43
C ALA A 43 6.40 -11.89 -5.00
N HIS A 44 6.58 -13.10 -4.49
CA HIS A 44 7.08 -13.32 -3.15
C HIS A 44 8.00 -14.51 -3.07
N MET A 45 8.87 -14.49 -2.06
CA MET A 45 9.72 -15.61 -1.71
C MET A 45 9.77 -15.79 -0.19
N LYS A 46 9.95 -17.03 0.24
CA LYS A 46 10.14 -17.40 1.63
C LYS A 46 11.15 -18.54 1.73
N TYR A 47 12.13 -18.38 2.60
CA TYR A 47 13.03 -19.45 3.02
C TYR A 47 12.93 -19.65 4.52
N THR A 48 12.84 -20.89 4.96
CA THR A 48 12.74 -21.23 6.38
C THR A 48 13.53 -22.49 6.65
N ASN A 49 14.40 -22.45 7.64
CA ASN A 49 15.03 -23.64 8.21
C ASN A 49 15.01 -23.57 9.76
N LYS A 50 15.86 -24.34 10.43
CA LYS A 50 15.90 -24.36 11.90
C LYS A 50 16.30 -23.02 12.53
N ASP A 51 17.11 -22.25 11.83
CA ASP A 51 17.78 -21.05 12.37
C ASP A 51 17.40 -19.78 11.60
N TRP A 52 16.96 -19.91 10.34
CA TRP A 52 16.68 -18.78 9.44
C TRP A 52 15.24 -18.71 9.01
N PHE A 53 14.72 -17.50 9.04
CA PHE A 53 13.54 -17.10 8.28
C PHE A 53 13.93 -15.91 7.39
N ILE A 54 13.72 -16.04 6.09
CA ILE A 54 13.89 -14.98 5.10
C ILE A 54 12.57 -14.87 4.33
N GLY A 55 12.02 -13.67 4.26
CA GLY A 55 10.80 -13.38 3.49
C GLY A 55 10.96 -12.11 2.69
N ALA A 56 10.44 -12.09 1.48
CA ALA A 56 10.35 -10.89 0.65
C ALA A 56 9.09 -10.94 -0.21
N LYS A 57 8.51 -9.77 -0.45
CA LYS A 57 7.38 -9.61 -1.37
C LYS A 57 7.50 -8.26 -2.08
N SER A 58 7.12 -8.25 -3.35
CA SER A 58 6.95 -7.04 -4.14
C SER A 58 5.57 -7.04 -4.80
N VAL A 59 4.92 -5.90 -4.80
CA VAL A 59 3.62 -5.65 -5.43
C VAL A 59 3.73 -4.44 -6.33
N LEU A 60 3.31 -4.59 -7.57
CA LEU A 60 3.05 -3.49 -8.50
C LEU A 60 1.56 -3.49 -8.81
N GLY A 61 0.85 -2.50 -8.35
CA GLY A 61 -0.60 -2.52 -8.45
C GLY A 61 -1.21 -1.13 -8.60
N SER A 62 -2.51 -1.14 -8.80
CA SER A 62 -3.33 0.06 -8.94
C SER A 62 -4.54 -0.04 -8.03
N ASN A 63 -4.89 1.08 -7.36
CA ASN A 63 -6.03 1.14 -6.45
C ASN A 63 -6.00 0.07 -5.34
N LEU A 64 -4.88 -0.06 -4.64
CA LEU A 64 -4.65 -1.09 -3.62
C LEU A 64 -5.35 -0.80 -2.27
N THR A 65 -6.18 0.22 -2.17
CA THR A 65 -6.84 0.64 -0.92
C THR A 65 -7.65 -0.49 -0.27
N GLN A 66 -8.32 -1.32 -1.07
CA GLN A 66 -9.10 -2.45 -0.55
C GLN A 66 -8.23 -3.58 0.03
N ALA A 67 -6.99 -3.69 -0.44
CA ALA A 67 -5.99 -4.63 0.09
C ALA A 67 -5.15 -4.01 1.23
N SER A 68 -5.65 -2.96 1.89
CA SER A 68 -4.91 -2.19 2.92
C SER A 68 -3.61 -1.57 2.40
N GLY A 69 -3.49 -1.42 1.09
CA GLY A 69 -2.36 -0.77 0.43
C GLY A 69 -2.56 0.74 0.25
N LEU A 70 -1.53 1.40 -0.24
CA LEU A 70 -1.58 2.80 -0.65
C LEU A 70 -2.25 2.94 -2.01
N GLY A 71 -2.64 4.18 -2.35
CA GLY A 71 -3.19 4.54 -3.65
C GLY A 71 -4.68 4.85 -3.60
N GLY A 72 -5.41 4.36 -4.60
CA GLY A 72 -6.80 4.69 -4.81
C GLY A 72 -7.04 5.10 -6.26
N PHE A 73 -7.92 6.05 -6.49
CA PHE A 73 -8.25 6.55 -7.81
C PHE A 73 -8.68 8.01 -7.76
N GLY A 74 -8.61 8.69 -8.89
CA GLY A 74 -9.11 10.04 -9.06
C GLY A 74 -10.11 10.14 -10.20
N ILE A 75 -10.77 11.29 -10.29
CA ILE A 75 -11.65 11.60 -11.41
C ILE A 75 -10.78 12.02 -12.61
N GLU A 76 -10.96 11.38 -13.75
CA GLU A 76 -10.34 11.72 -15.03
C GLU A 76 -11.15 12.80 -15.76
N SER A 77 -12.47 12.58 -15.87
CA SER A 77 -13.38 13.51 -16.54
C SER A 77 -14.80 13.40 -15.99
N ILE A 78 -15.61 14.40 -16.26
CA ILE A 78 -17.03 14.46 -15.89
C ILE A 78 -17.85 14.82 -17.13
N ASP A 79 -18.87 14.01 -17.44
CA ASP A 79 -19.87 14.34 -18.44
C ASP A 79 -20.83 15.42 -17.87
N GLU A 80 -20.82 16.62 -18.45
CA GLU A 80 -21.59 17.76 -17.97
C GLU A 80 -23.12 17.52 -18.00
N ARG A 81 -23.60 16.71 -18.94
CA ARG A 81 -25.02 16.45 -19.11
C ARG A 81 -25.55 15.48 -18.04
N THR A 82 -24.83 14.40 -17.78
CA THR A 82 -25.24 13.32 -16.86
C THR A 82 -24.59 13.41 -15.49
N GLY A 83 -23.46 14.11 -15.37
CA GLY A 83 -22.61 14.11 -14.18
C GLY A 83 -21.82 12.80 -13.99
N GLU A 84 -21.84 11.89 -14.98
CA GLU A 84 -21.07 10.65 -14.92
C GLU A 84 -19.58 10.94 -14.93
N GLN A 85 -18.83 10.23 -14.07
CA GLN A 85 -17.41 10.42 -13.88
C GLN A 85 -16.65 9.23 -14.42
N LYS A 86 -15.62 9.50 -15.24
CA LYS A 86 -14.57 8.54 -15.51
C LYS A 86 -13.49 8.62 -14.46
N TYR A 87 -12.79 7.51 -14.26
CA TYR A 87 -11.81 7.39 -13.19
C TYR A 87 -10.48 6.84 -13.70
N THR A 88 -9.38 7.38 -13.16
CA THR A 88 -8.03 6.86 -13.38
C THR A 88 -7.44 6.37 -12.05
N PRO A 89 -6.86 5.14 -12.00
CA PRO A 89 -6.30 4.60 -10.77
C PRO A 89 -4.91 5.16 -10.50
N ILE A 90 -4.58 5.31 -9.21
CA ILE A 90 -3.23 5.60 -8.75
C ILE A 90 -2.44 4.29 -8.72
N ARG A 91 -1.33 4.23 -9.42
CA ARG A 91 -0.38 3.12 -9.45
C ARG A 91 0.59 3.23 -8.29
N VAL A 92 0.90 2.10 -7.68
CA VAL A 92 1.79 2.00 -6.53
C VAL A 92 2.72 0.81 -6.68
N SER A 93 3.98 0.98 -6.30
CA SER A 93 4.92 -0.10 -6.05
C SER A 93 5.13 -0.24 -4.55
N SER A 94 5.04 -1.45 -4.03
CA SER A 94 5.29 -1.76 -2.62
C SER A 94 6.13 -3.02 -2.50
N SER A 95 7.19 -2.96 -1.70
CA SER A 95 8.08 -4.10 -1.49
C SER A 95 8.51 -4.16 -0.03
N TRP A 96 8.71 -5.37 0.49
CA TRP A 96 9.28 -5.56 1.80
C TRP A 96 10.22 -6.76 1.85
N PHE A 97 11.14 -6.71 2.80
CA PHE A 97 12.08 -7.75 3.14
C PHE A 97 12.09 -7.97 4.65
N ASN A 98 12.12 -9.24 5.06
CA ASN A 98 12.22 -9.63 6.48
C ASN A 98 13.26 -10.75 6.64
N LEU A 99 14.11 -10.61 7.63
CA LEU A 99 15.14 -11.57 7.98
C LEU A 99 15.14 -11.80 9.49
N VAL A 100 15.00 -13.04 9.92
CA VAL A 100 15.10 -13.45 11.34
C VAL A 100 16.08 -14.60 11.43
N TYR A 101 16.95 -14.57 12.46
CA TYR A 101 17.95 -15.60 12.70
C TYR A 101 17.94 -16.06 14.16
N GLY A 102 18.14 -17.34 14.37
CA GLY A 102 18.39 -17.94 15.69
C GLY A 102 17.29 -18.83 16.22
N LYS A 103 17.47 -19.34 17.43
CA LYS A 103 16.57 -20.28 18.12
C LYS A 103 15.97 -19.70 19.39
N LYS A 104 16.79 -19.62 20.43
CA LYS A 104 16.41 -19.07 21.74
C LYS A 104 16.38 -17.55 21.69
N TRP A 105 17.43 -16.94 21.20
CA TRP A 105 17.53 -15.55 20.84
C TRP A 105 17.33 -15.41 19.33
N LYS A 106 16.37 -14.59 18.93
CA LYS A 106 16.05 -14.35 17.51
C LYS A 106 16.08 -12.86 17.21
N PRO A 107 17.24 -12.31 16.85
CA PRO A 107 17.28 -11.00 16.20
C PRO A 107 16.59 -11.07 14.82
N GLY A 108 15.92 -10.00 14.47
CA GLY A 108 15.25 -9.83 13.18
C GLY A 108 15.39 -8.41 12.68
N ILE A 109 15.32 -8.25 11.37
CA ILE A 109 15.23 -6.97 10.69
C ILE A 109 14.10 -6.99 9.66
N PHE A 110 13.46 -5.85 9.51
CA PHE A 110 12.44 -5.61 8.51
C PHE A 110 12.73 -4.32 7.76
N VAL A 111 12.54 -4.33 6.44
CA VAL A 111 12.54 -3.11 5.60
C VAL A 111 11.37 -3.17 4.65
N GLY A 112 10.58 -2.11 4.60
CA GLY A 112 9.49 -1.91 3.68
C GLY A 112 9.63 -0.60 2.92
N TYR A 113 9.22 -0.60 1.66
CA TYR A 113 9.20 0.57 0.79
C TYR A 113 7.92 0.60 -0.04
N ALA A 114 7.27 1.74 -0.10
CA ALA A 114 6.14 1.98 -1.00
C ALA A 114 6.31 3.32 -1.71
N LYS A 115 5.89 3.38 -3.00
CA LYS A 115 6.04 4.55 -3.87
C LYS A 115 4.77 4.77 -4.69
N ASN A 116 4.29 6.01 -4.69
CA ASN A 116 3.29 6.48 -5.63
C ASN A 116 3.94 6.63 -7.04
N LEU A 117 3.41 5.94 -8.03
CA LEU A 117 3.87 5.97 -9.41
C LEU A 117 3.01 6.91 -10.29
N GLY A 118 1.98 7.54 -9.70
CA GLY A 118 1.05 8.42 -10.38
C GLY A 118 -0.08 7.69 -11.10
N THR A 119 -0.80 8.43 -11.93
CA THR A 119 -1.92 7.95 -12.74
C THR A 119 -1.50 7.78 -14.21
N SER A 120 -2.26 7.01 -14.98
CA SER A 120 -2.03 6.88 -16.43
C SER A 120 -2.57 8.09 -17.19
N ASP A 121 -3.68 8.63 -16.71
CA ASP A 121 -4.40 9.72 -17.32
C ASP A 121 -4.34 10.95 -16.42
N GLU A 122 -4.60 12.12 -16.98
CA GLU A 122 -4.71 13.37 -16.24
C GLU A 122 -5.93 13.33 -15.31
N LEU A 123 -5.83 14.03 -14.21
CA LEU A 123 -6.91 14.18 -13.26
C LEU A 123 -7.74 15.43 -13.60
N TYR A 124 -9.05 15.28 -13.56
CA TYR A 124 -9.96 16.42 -13.60
C TYR A 124 -9.74 17.31 -12.37
N ALA A 125 -9.21 18.48 -12.61
CA ALA A 125 -8.77 19.40 -11.56
C ALA A 125 -9.31 20.82 -11.81
N PRO A 126 -10.62 21.08 -11.67
CA PRO A 126 -11.15 22.42 -11.76
C PRO A 126 -10.47 23.31 -10.71
N ASN A 127 -9.94 24.45 -11.14
CA ASN A 127 -9.16 25.38 -10.30
C ASN A 127 -7.90 24.75 -9.68
N GLY A 128 -7.29 23.77 -10.36
CA GLY A 128 -6.04 23.11 -9.95
C GLY A 128 -6.19 22.11 -8.80
N LYS A 129 -7.41 21.77 -8.36
CA LYS A 129 -7.69 20.80 -7.30
C LYS A 129 -8.37 19.56 -7.87
N ALA A 130 -7.69 18.43 -7.82
CA ALA A 130 -8.24 17.14 -8.19
C ALA A 130 -8.85 16.44 -6.97
N GLN A 131 -9.95 15.73 -7.18
CA GLN A 131 -10.57 14.88 -6.17
C GLN A 131 -10.04 13.45 -6.29
N LEU A 132 -9.48 12.96 -5.18
CA LEU A 132 -8.95 11.60 -5.05
C LEU A 132 -9.72 10.82 -3.98
N TYR A 133 -9.81 9.52 -4.19
CA TYR A 133 -10.42 8.55 -3.28
C TYR A 133 -9.41 7.45 -2.99
N GLY A 134 -9.10 7.23 -1.72
CA GLY A 134 -8.17 6.17 -1.32
C GLY A 134 -7.31 6.53 -0.12
N THR A 135 -6.31 5.71 0.15
CA THR A 135 -5.39 5.83 1.29
C THR A 135 -4.06 6.40 0.84
N GLY A 136 -3.59 7.45 1.53
CA GLY A 136 -2.28 8.06 1.27
C GLY A 136 -2.20 8.77 -0.09
N THR A 137 -3.27 9.40 -0.53
CA THR A 137 -3.35 10.06 -1.85
C THR A 137 -2.43 11.28 -2.00
N ASN A 138 -1.91 11.81 -0.88
CA ASN A 138 -0.91 12.88 -0.84
C ASN A 138 0.49 12.36 -0.46
N LEU A 139 0.67 11.04 -0.39
CA LEU A 139 1.92 10.37 -0.05
C LEU A 139 2.72 10.08 -1.32
N ASP A 140 3.96 10.55 -1.39
CA ASP A 140 4.90 10.23 -2.45
C ASP A 140 5.54 8.86 -2.26
N GLN A 141 6.10 8.65 -1.08
CA GLN A 141 6.75 7.40 -0.71
C GLN A 141 6.73 7.17 0.79
N LEU A 142 6.87 5.90 1.18
CA LEU A 142 6.96 5.45 2.56
C LEU A 142 8.12 4.46 2.67
N VAL A 143 8.99 4.68 3.65
CA VAL A 143 10.02 3.73 4.08
C VAL A 143 9.73 3.32 5.50
N THR A 144 9.74 2.03 5.78
CA THR A 144 9.67 1.50 7.14
C THR A 144 10.87 0.57 7.36
N ALA A 145 11.62 0.81 8.42
CA ALA A 145 12.72 -0.05 8.83
C ALA A 145 12.54 -0.42 10.30
N GLY A 146 12.74 -1.68 10.63
CA GLY A 146 12.59 -2.17 11.99
C GLY A 146 13.66 -3.20 12.37
N ALA A 147 13.93 -3.27 13.66
CA ALA A 147 14.74 -4.32 14.25
C ALA A 147 13.97 -4.91 15.43
N GLU A 148 14.02 -6.22 15.56
CA GLU A 148 13.42 -6.94 16.67
C GLU A 148 14.42 -7.87 17.34
N LEU A 149 14.21 -8.12 18.62
CA LEU A 149 14.87 -9.18 19.36
C LEU A 149 13.83 -9.97 20.14
N THR A 150 13.73 -11.28 19.87
CA THR A 150 12.86 -12.15 20.68
C THR A 150 13.69 -13.15 21.47
N TYR A 151 13.22 -13.45 22.69
CA TYR A 151 13.76 -14.44 23.57
C TYR A 151 12.72 -15.52 23.85
N ASN A 152 13.01 -16.76 23.49
CA ASN A 152 12.09 -17.88 23.58
C ASN A 152 12.59 -18.90 24.60
N VAL A 153 11.75 -19.21 25.59
CA VAL A 153 11.95 -20.26 26.59
C VAL A 153 10.67 -21.10 26.70
N PRO A 154 10.70 -22.27 27.34
CA PRO A 154 9.47 -23.05 27.56
C PRO A 154 8.38 -22.18 28.19
N HIS A 155 7.19 -22.21 27.58
CA HIS A 155 5.98 -21.47 27.99
C HIS A 155 6.05 -19.94 27.88
N TRP A 156 7.20 -19.31 27.61
CA TRP A 156 7.32 -17.87 27.52
C TRP A 156 8.05 -17.41 26.27
N LYS A 157 7.55 -16.32 25.70
CA LYS A 157 8.22 -15.56 24.65
C LYS A 157 8.22 -14.09 25.04
N PHE A 158 9.38 -13.48 25.01
CA PHE A 158 9.57 -12.04 25.19
C PHE A 158 10.06 -11.43 23.88
N GLY A 159 9.56 -10.25 23.55
CA GLY A 159 9.96 -9.53 22.35
C GLY A 159 10.13 -8.05 22.61
N LEU A 160 11.12 -7.46 21.95
CA LEU A 160 11.33 -6.02 21.86
C LEU A 160 11.50 -5.67 20.39
N GLU A 161 10.74 -4.70 19.90
CA GLU A 161 10.76 -4.22 18.53
C GLU A 161 10.95 -2.70 18.54
N TYR A 162 11.81 -2.21 17.66
CA TYR A 162 11.89 -0.80 17.29
C TYR A 162 11.57 -0.66 15.80
N THR A 163 10.72 0.29 15.45
CA THR A 163 10.32 0.59 14.08
C THR A 163 10.44 2.08 13.82
N LEU A 164 11.16 2.45 12.76
CA LEU A 164 11.21 3.78 12.17
C LEU A 164 10.37 3.77 10.88
N SER A 165 9.42 4.68 10.77
CA SER A 165 8.67 4.92 9.53
C SER A 165 8.87 6.37 9.09
N THR A 166 9.29 6.56 7.84
CA THR A 166 9.42 7.87 7.21
C THR A 166 8.49 7.94 6.01
N ALA A 167 7.59 8.90 6.03
CA ALA A 167 6.62 9.16 4.98
C ALA A 167 6.89 10.54 4.36
N TRP A 168 6.85 10.63 3.03
CA TRP A 168 7.02 11.89 2.30
C TRP A 168 5.66 12.36 1.77
N TYR A 169 5.14 13.41 2.36
CA TYR A 169 3.88 14.04 1.97
C TYR A 169 4.12 15.31 1.17
N GLY A 170 3.31 15.55 0.16
CA GLY A 170 3.43 16.72 -0.68
C GLY A 170 2.15 17.11 -1.41
N SER A 171 2.29 17.88 -2.46
CA SER A 171 1.20 18.39 -3.28
C SER A 171 1.00 17.52 -4.51
N LEU A 172 -0.24 17.17 -4.79
CA LEU A 172 -0.62 16.41 -5.97
C LEU A 172 -0.38 17.23 -7.25
N ASN A 173 0.24 16.60 -8.25
CA ASN A 173 0.27 17.10 -9.61
C ASN A 173 -0.89 16.49 -10.41
N PRO A 174 -1.91 17.25 -10.83
CA PRO A 174 -3.06 16.71 -11.54
C PRO A 174 -2.71 16.09 -12.90
N MET A 175 -1.66 16.55 -13.56
CA MET A 175 -1.24 16.09 -14.89
C MET A 175 -0.83 14.60 -14.92
N ASN A 176 -0.41 14.04 -13.80
CA ASN A 176 0.13 12.68 -13.77
C ASN A 176 -0.06 11.95 -12.42
N GLY A 177 -0.83 12.51 -11.50
CA GLY A 177 -1.10 11.90 -10.19
C GLY A 177 0.12 11.73 -9.26
N LYS A 178 1.29 12.28 -9.63
CA LYS A 178 2.50 12.23 -8.79
C LYS A 178 2.50 13.34 -7.75
N ILE A 179 3.22 13.11 -6.68
CA ILE A 179 3.37 14.08 -5.60
C ILE A 179 4.63 14.93 -5.84
N LYS A 180 4.49 16.24 -5.70
CA LYS A 180 5.56 17.23 -5.82
C LYS A 180 5.82 17.90 -4.47
N ASN A 181 7.01 18.50 -4.32
CA ASN A 181 7.40 19.26 -3.11
C ASN A 181 7.21 18.43 -1.83
N ALA A 182 7.57 17.16 -1.89
CA ALA A 182 7.37 16.25 -0.79
C ALA A 182 8.35 16.54 0.37
N HIS A 183 7.86 16.53 1.59
CA HIS A 183 8.61 16.68 2.83
C HIS A 183 8.46 15.43 3.68
N ALA A 184 9.54 15.07 4.38
CA ALA A 184 9.59 13.87 5.22
C ALA A 184 8.92 14.13 6.58
N VAL A 185 8.15 13.15 7.02
CA VAL A 185 7.61 13.04 8.38
C VAL A 185 8.02 11.68 8.93
N CYS A 186 8.70 11.68 10.09
CA CYS A 186 9.21 10.47 10.72
C CYS A 186 8.37 10.10 11.94
N ASN A 187 8.17 8.81 12.14
CA ASN A 187 7.54 8.22 13.31
C ASN A 187 8.43 7.10 13.86
N ASN A 188 8.57 7.06 15.18
CA ASN A 188 9.30 6.03 15.90
C ASN A 188 8.33 5.26 16.81
N ARG A 189 8.43 3.93 16.79
CA ARG A 189 7.62 3.05 17.61
C ARG A 189 8.51 2.04 18.33
N ILE A 190 8.26 1.84 19.63
CA ILE A 190 8.86 0.77 20.43
C ILE A 190 7.72 -0.10 20.94
N VAL A 191 7.85 -1.42 20.80
CA VAL A 191 6.89 -2.40 21.30
C VAL A 191 7.63 -3.43 22.13
N ALA A 192 7.13 -3.68 23.35
CA ALA A 192 7.56 -4.79 24.20
C ALA A 192 6.40 -5.78 24.36
N VAL A 193 6.68 -7.07 24.23
CA VAL A 193 5.69 -8.14 24.32
C VAL A 193 6.17 -9.22 25.27
N ALA A 194 5.29 -9.69 26.14
CA ALA A 194 5.44 -10.93 26.90
C ALA A 194 4.25 -11.84 26.58
N MET A 195 4.53 -13.08 26.15
CA MET A 195 3.52 -14.05 25.79
C MET A 195 3.73 -15.34 26.59
N PHE A 196 2.69 -15.79 27.25
CA PHE A 196 2.64 -17.09 27.90
C PHE A 196 1.88 -18.08 27.00
N MET A 197 2.44 -19.28 26.85
CA MET A 197 1.88 -20.38 26.06
C MET A 197 1.70 -21.58 26.98
N PHE A 198 0.47 -22.03 27.16
CA PHE A 198 0.09 -23.18 27.96
C PHE A 198 -0.25 -24.40 27.10
#